data_b6a28d36b89fcacc69e534096b44e36b
#
_entry.id   b6a28d36b89fcacc69e534096b44e36b
#
_cell.length_a   1.000
_cell.length_b   1.000
_cell.length_c   1.000
_cell.angle_alpha   90.00
_cell.angle_beta   90.00
_cell.angle_gamma   90.00
#
_symmetry.space_group_name_H-M   'P 1'
#
loop_
_entity.id
_entity.type
_entity.pdbx_description
1 polymer ?
#
loop_
_entity_poly.entity_id
_entity_poly.type
_entity_poly.pdbx_seq_one_letter_code
_entity_poly.pdbx_strand_id
1 'polypeptide(L)'
;MKLLNFKTLISSLAIATMISGCAQTTGNQTYDQNQNAIIGTTLGAIAGIVLGNNVGGGNKGRNKVIGAVAGAAIGGAVGYSMDNQAKEVAQSLNTNVNNNPTAALDPNQDLIVSNTDNYVKIMFRDDMMFETNSENPTYAAGTKIAKITSVLQKYPNTLVQVVGHTDSRGTHAYNLTLSEKRATNVGNIINSTGVQNQIFSRGCSFDKPIAANTSDANMGLNRRVEVYLYPNQQSVIDVCR
;
A
#
# COMPACT_ATOMS: atom_id res chain seq x y z
N MET A 1 -54.65 -39.33 16.59
CA MET A 1 -54.18 -38.19 15.75
C MET A 1 -52.83 -37.75 16.26
N LYS A 2 -51.73 -38.26 15.66
CA LYS A 2 -50.35 -37.96 16.07
C LYS A 2 -49.79 -36.91 15.11
N LEU A 3 -49.42 -35.75 15.63
CA LEU A 3 -48.76 -34.66 14.89
C LEU A 3 -47.34 -35.13 14.54
N LEU A 4 -47.03 -35.21 13.27
CA LEU A 4 -45.69 -35.46 12.76
C LEU A 4 -44.84 -34.19 12.94
N ASN A 5 -43.73 -34.34 13.66
CA ASN A 5 -42.72 -33.28 13.81
C ASN A 5 -41.91 -33.06 12.51
N PHE A 6 -42.09 -31.93 11.88
CA PHE A 6 -41.43 -31.50 10.66
C PHE A 6 -40.10 -30.74 11.01
N LYS A 7 -39.13 -31.44 11.61
CA LYS A 7 -37.85 -30.80 12.03
C LYS A 7 -36.59 -31.56 11.67
N THR A 8 -36.59 -32.46 10.70
CA THR A 8 -35.33 -33.14 10.32
C THR A 8 -35.32 -33.44 8.82
N LEU A 9 -35.06 -32.42 8.01
CA LEU A 9 -34.72 -32.64 6.59
C LEU A 9 -34.15 -31.35 5.93
N ILE A 10 -33.20 -30.66 6.56
CA ILE A 10 -32.30 -29.74 5.89
C ILE A 10 -30.93 -29.80 6.60
N SER A 11 -30.17 -30.86 6.39
CA SER A 11 -28.78 -30.91 6.84
C SER A 11 -27.99 -32.00 6.14
N SER A 12 -27.88 -31.98 4.82
CA SER A 12 -26.89 -32.84 4.14
C SER A 12 -26.65 -32.50 2.68
N LEU A 13 -26.71 -31.21 2.29
CA LEU A 13 -26.32 -30.85 0.92
C LEU A 13 -25.66 -29.49 0.79
N ALA A 14 -24.66 -29.18 1.62
CA ALA A 14 -23.87 -27.95 1.47
C ALA A 14 -22.41 -28.04 1.97
N ILE A 15 -21.82 -29.23 2.12
CA ILE A 15 -20.46 -29.38 2.66
C ILE A 15 -19.51 -30.10 1.69
N ALA A 16 -19.83 -30.24 0.43
CA ALA A 16 -19.00 -31.02 -0.50
C ALA A 16 -18.29 -30.20 -1.62
N THR A 17 -18.30 -28.86 -1.60
CA THR A 17 -17.67 -28.07 -2.68
C THR A 17 -16.67 -27.00 -2.26
N MET A 18 -16.16 -27.03 -1.02
CA MET A 18 -15.20 -26.00 -0.56
C MET A 18 -13.82 -26.54 -0.16
N ILE A 19 -13.41 -27.73 -0.60
CA ILE A 19 -12.07 -28.26 -0.37
C ILE A 19 -11.40 -28.62 -1.71
N SER A 20 -11.41 -27.71 -2.66
CA SER A 20 -10.54 -27.80 -3.84
C SER A 20 -9.89 -26.45 -4.18
N GLY A 21 -9.61 -25.66 -3.19
CA GLY A 21 -8.79 -24.46 -3.28
C GLY A 21 -7.36 -24.64 -2.78
N CYS A 22 -6.81 -25.86 -2.80
CA CYS A 22 -5.38 -26.04 -2.77
C CYS A 22 -4.86 -25.69 -4.15
N ALA A 23 -4.25 -24.50 -4.26
CA ALA A 23 -3.52 -24.07 -5.42
C ALA A 23 -2.46 -25.13 -5.81
N GLN A 24 -2.75 -25.92 -6.84
CA GLN A 24 -1.71 -26.58 -7.59
C GLN A 24 -0.97 -25.49 -8.38
N THR A 25 0.21 -25.15 -7.91
CA THR A 25 1.22 -24.42 -8.69
C THR A 25 1.70 -25.33 -9.81
N THR A 26 0.97 -25.39 -10.91
CA THR A 26 1.49 -25.88 -12.18
C THR A 26 1.94 -24.65 -12.97
N GLY A 27 3.24 -24.62 -13.23
CA GLY A 27 3.93 -23.52 -13.90
C GLY A 27 3.33 -23.15 -15.25
N ASN A 28 2.84 -21.96 -15.31
CA ASN A 28 2.95 -21.02 -16.40
C ASN A 28 2.75 -19.65 -15.77
N GLN A 29 3.84 -18.97 -15.49
CA GLN A 29 3.81 -17.61 -14.95
C GLN A 29 3.40 -16.65 -16.07
N THR A 30 2.13 -16.58 -16.33
CA THR A 30 1.55 -15.30 -16.69
C THR A 30 1.61 -14.49 -15.39
N TYR A 31 2.46 -13.48 -15.34
CA TYR A 31 2.52 -12.54 -14.22
C TYR A 31 1.12 -12.00 -14.02
N ASP A 32 0.45 -12.51 -13.01
CA ASP A 32 -0.97 -12.28 -12.82
C ASP A 32 -1.15 -10.87 -12.33
N GLN A 33 -1.84 -10.06 -13.13
CA GLN A 33 -2.12 -8.66 -12.87
C GLN A 33 -2.98 -8.43 -11.59
N ASN A 34 -3.34 -9.51 -10.88
CA ASN A 34 -4.23 -9.48 -9.72
C ASN A 34 -3.61 -10.14 -8.46
N GLN A 35 -2.28 -10.21 -8.34
CA GLN A 35 -1.62 -10.85 -7.19
C GLN A 35 -2.13 -10.30 -5.84
N ASN A 36 -2.27 -8.97 -5.72
CA ASN A 36 -2.74 -8.37 -4.48
C ASN A 36 -4.21 -8.67 -4.18
N ALA A 37 -5.04 -8.86 -5.21
CA ALA A 37 -6.42 -9.30 -5.01
C ALA A 37 -6.47 -10.72 -4.42
N ILE A 38 -5.61 -11.63 -4.90
CA ILE A 38 -5.53 -13.01 -4.39
C ILE A 38 -5.01 -13.01 -2.95
N ILE A 39 -3.92 -12.27 -2.66
CA ILE A 39 -3.35 -12.16 -1.32
C ILE A 39 -4.31 -11.44 -0.38
N GLY A 40 -4.93 -10.33 -0.83
CA GLY A 40 -5.95 -9.61 -0.08
C GLY A 40 -7.15 -10.49 0.29
N THR A 41 -7.56 -11.40 -0.59
CA THR A 41 -8.62 -12.39 -0.31
C THR A 41 -8.22 -13.35 0.81
N THR A 42 -6.98 -13.83 0.80
CA THR A 42 -6.45 -14.74 1.81
C THR A 42 -6.31 -14.07 3.18
N LEU A 43 -5.72 -12.87 3.22
CA LEU A 43 -5.56 -12.08 4.45
C LEU A 43 -6.90 -11.63 5.01
N GLY A 44 -7.83 -11.19 4.16
CA GLY A 44 -9.18 -10.82 4.56
C GLY A 44 -9.95 -11.99 5.17
N ALA A 45 -9.78 -13.20 4.64
CA ALA A 45 -10.38 -14.42 5.20
C ALA A 45 -9.84 -14.74 6.61
N ILE A 46 -8.52 -14.60 6.83
CA ILE A 46 -7.89 -14.81 8.15
C ILE A 46 -8.39 -13.77 9.15
N ALA A 47 -8.40 -12.48 8.79
CA ALA A 47 -8.91 -11.42 9.64
C ALA A 47 -10.39 -11.60 9.98
N GLY A 48 -11.21 -12.02 9.00
CA GLY A 48 -12.62 -12.32 9.20
C GLY A 48 -12.86 -13.49 10.16
N ILE A 49 -12.01 -14.52 10.14
CA ILE A 49 -12.07 -15.62 11.10
C ILE A 49 -11.81 -15.14 12.53
N VAL A 50 -10.81 -14.27 12.72
CA VAL A 50 -10.46 -13.71 14.04
C VAL A 50 -11.61 -12.85 14.58
N LEU A 51 -12.13 -11.95 13.77
CA LEU A 51 -13.26 -11.08 14.16
C LEU A 51 -14.54 -11.92 14.42
N GLY A 52 -14.87 -12.86 13.54
CA GLY A 52 -16.05 -13.72 13.70
C GLY A 52 -16.00 -14.62 14.94
N ASN A 53 -14.81 -14.89 15.49
CA ASN A 53 -14.67 -15.64 16.74
C ASN A 53 -14.95 -14.78 17.99
N ASN A 54 -14.79 -13.48 17.91
CA ASN A 54 -14.89 -12.54 19.04
C ASN A 54 -16.24 -11.80 19.09
N VAL A 55 -17.04 -11.83 18.04
CA VAL A 55 -18.31 -11.10 17.94
C VAL A 55 -19.49 -12.06 18.10
N GLY A 56 -20.28 -11.87 19.16
CA GLY A 56 -21.58 -12.46 19.37
C GLY A 56 -21.61 -13.78 20.17
N GLY A 57 -22.60 -13.92 21.03
CA GLY A 57 -22.87 -15.08 21.89
C GLY A 57 -23.51 -16.30 21.17
N GLY A 58 -23.30 -16.45 19.85
CA GLY A 58 -23.87 -17.50 19.04
C GLY A 58 -22.92 -18.66 18.75
N ASN A 59 -23.28 -19.55 17.82
CA ASN A 59 -22.48 -20.70 17.42
C ASN A 59 -21.13 -20.25 16.80
N LYS A 60 -20.06 -20.37 17.55
CA LYS A 60 -18.69 -19.91 17.20
C LYS A 60 -18.20 -20.47 15.87
N GLY A 61 -18.58 -21.67 15.49
CA GLY A 61 -18.20 -22.27 14.20
C GLY A 61 -18.84 -21.55 13.02
N ARG A 62 -20.14 -21.24 13.12
CA ARG A 62 -20.88 -20.51 12.08
C ARG A 62 -20.41 -19.08 11.94
N ASN A 63 -20.12 -18.41 13.04
CA ASN A 63 -19.61 -17.02 13.02
C ASN A 63 -18.23 -16.93 12.36
N LYS A 64 -17.36 -17.93 12.58
CA LYS A 64 -16.05 -18.01 11.91
C LYS A 64 -16.20 -18.13 10.38
N VAL A 65 -17.11 -18.98 9.91
CA VAL A 65 -17.34 -19.17 8.47
C VAL A 65 -17.90 -17.90 7.84
N ILE A 66 -18.88 -17.26 8.47
CA ILE A 66 -19.45 -16.00 7.97
C ILE A 66 -18.39 -14.90 7.96
N GLY A 67 -17.59 -14.79 9.03
CA GLY A 67 -16.50 -13.81 9.10
C GLY A 67 -15.44 -14.04 8.04
N ALA A 68 -15.03 -15.28 7.79
CA ALA A 68 -14.04 -15.61 6.77
C ALA A 68 -14.51 -15.25 5.35
N VAL A 69 -15.76 -15.57 5.01
CA VAL A 69 -16.34 -15.25 3.69
C VAL A 69 -16.44 -13.74 3.50
N ALA A 70 -16.93 -13.00 4.50
CA ALA A 70 -17.02 -11.55 4.43
C ALA A 70 -15.61 -10.91 4.34
N GLY A 71 -14.67 -11.38 5.16
CA GLY A 71 -13.29 -10.89 5.15
C GLY A 71 -12.58 -11.14 3.82
N ALA A 72 -12.74 -12.32 3.23
CA ALA A 72 -12.18 -12.66 1.92
C ALA A 72 -12.73 -11.76 0.81
N ALA A 73 -14.05 -11.51 0.80
CA ALA A 73 -14.68 -10.63 -0.18
C ALA A 73 -14.18 -9.18 -0.07
N ILE A 74 -14.06 -8.66 1.14
CA ILE A 74 -13.55 -7.29 1.38
C ILE A 74 -12.06 -7.23 1.02
N GLY A 75 -11.25 -8.18 1.47
CA GLY A 75 -9.81 -8.21 1.19
C GLY A 75 -9.50 -8.31 -0.31
N GLY A 76 -10.24 -9.14 -1.04
CA GLY A 76 -10.09 -9.24 -2.51
C GLY A 76 -10.47 -7.95 -3.24
N ALA A 77 -11.55 -7.28 -2.83
CA ALA A 77 -11.95 -6.01 -3.41
C ALA A 77 -10.93 -4.90 -3.16
N VAL A 78 -10.37 -4.85 -1.96
CA VAL A 78 -9.30 -3.89 -1.60
C VAL A 78 -8.04 -4.16 -2.43
N GLY A 79 -7.56 -5.40 -2.51
CA GLY A 79 -6.38 -5.76 -3.29
C GLY A 79 -6.53 -5.40 -4.77
N TYR A 80 -7.65 -5.72 -5.39
CA TYR A 80 -7.95 -5.36 -6.77
C TYR A 80 -7.97 -3.84 -6.99
N SER A 81 -8.54 -3.07 -6.05
CA SER A 81 -8.54 -1.60 -6.11
C SER A 81 -7.12 -1.04 -6.02
N MET A 82 -6.25 -1.59 -5.16
CA MET A 82 -4.86 -1.15 -5.01
C MET A 82 -4.02 -1.45 -6.26
N ASP A 83 -4.23 -2.62 -6.90
CA ASP A 83 -3.58 -2.96 -8.17
C ASP A 83 -3.95 -1.97 -9.28
N ASN A 84 -5.23 -1.62 -9.41
CA ASN A 84 -5.68 -0.64 -10.38
C ASN A 84 -5.12 0.75 -10.07
N GLN A 85 -5.15 1.17 -8.82
CA GLN A 85 -4.58 2.45 -8.40
C GLN A 85 -3.08 2.54 -8.69
N ALA A 86 -2.30 1.47 -8.44
CA ALA A 86 -0.88 1.41 -8.77
C ALA A 86 -0.64 1.56 -10.28
N LYS A 87 -1.41 0.84 -11.10
CA LYS A 87 -1.33 0.93 -12.56
C LYS A 87 -1.66 2.33 -13.07
N GLU A 88 -2.75 2.94 -12.58
CA GLU A 88 -3.14 4.29 -13.00
C GLU A 88 -2.09 5.33 -12.58
N VAL A 89 -1.53 5.23 -11.38
CA VAL A 89 -0.43 6.10 -10.93
C VAL A 89 0.79 5.92 -11.82
N ALA A 90 1.22 4.68 -12.07
CA ALA A 90 2.37 4.41 -12.93
C ALA A 90 2.17 4.96 -14.35
N GLN A 91 1.00 4.72 -14.95
CA GLN A 91 0.64 5.25 -16.26
C GLN A 91 0.64 6.79 -16.29
N SER A 92 0.09 7.45 -15.26
CA SER A 92 0.07 8.91 -15.19
C SER A 92 1.47 9.52 -15.11
N LEU A 93 2.42 8.79 -14.53
CA LEU A 93 3.82 9.16 -14.39
C LEU A 93 4.70 8.70 -15.55
N ASN A 94 4.12 8.07 -16.58
CA ASN A 94 4.82 7.46 -17.74
C ASN A 94 5.85 6.40 -17.30
N THR A 95 5.47 5.55 -16.36
CA THR A 95 6.28 4.40 -15.89
C THR A 95 5.40 3.16 -15.75
N ASN A 96 6.00 2.06 -15.31
CA ASN A 96 5.29 0.82 -15.01
C ASN A 96 5.38 0.50 -13.52
N VAL A 97 4.47 -0.34 -13.03
CA VAL A 97 4.58 -0.91 -11.69
C VAL A 97 5.78 -1.85 -11.67
N ASN A 98 6.69 -1.64 -10.71
CA ASN A 98 7.90 -2.41 -10.53
C ASN A 98 7.96 -2.92 -9.08
N ASN A 99 7.60 -4.17 -8.88
CA ASN A 99 7.61 -4.84 -7.57
C ASN A 99 8.90 -5.60 -7.30
N ASN A 100 9.95 -5.42 -8.13
CA ASN A 100 11.25 -6.00 -7.85
C ASN A 100 11.83 -5.38 -6.56
N PRO A 101 12.15 -6.18 -5.53
CA PRO A 101 12.69 -5.67 -4.26
C PRO A 101 13.99 -4.87 -4.41
N THR A 102 14.76 -5.16 -5.46
CA THR A 102 16.04 -4.48 -5.73
C THR A 102 15.90 -3.24 -6.62
N ALA A 103 14.72 -2.94 -7.14
CA ALA A 103 14.51 -1.77 -8.02
C ALA A 103 14.97 -0.46 -7.36
N ALA A 104 14.73 -0.32 -6.06
CA ALA A 104 15.15 0.85 -5.29
C ALA A 104 16.68 1.00 -5.15
N LEU A 105 17.45 -0.02 -5.48
CA LEU A 105 18.92 0.01 -5.45
C LEU A 105 19.54 0.34 -6.81
N ASP A 106 18.73 0.43 -7.88
CA ASP A 106 19.20 0.87 -9.19
C ASP A 106 19.34 2.39 -9.23
N PRO A 107 20.56 2.94 -9.39
CA PRO A 107 20.78 4.38 -9.42
C PRO A 107 20.20 5.07 -10.67
N ASN A 108 19.84 4.31 -11.71
CA ASN A 108 19.20 4.86 -12.91
C ASN A 108 17.67 4.97 -12.79
N GLN A 109 17.11 4.54 -11.67
CA GLN A 109 15.68 4.62 -11.41
C GLN A 109 15.35 5.76 -10.44
N ASP A 110 15.01 6.92 -10.99
CA ASP A 110 14.66 8.10 -10.20
C ASP A 110 13.22 8.08 -9.69
N LEU A 111 12.37 7.27 -10.31
CA LEU A 111 10.96 7.12 -10.00
C LEU A 111 10.56 5.66 -10.04
N ILE A 112 10.02 5.15 -8.94
CA ILE A 112 9.52 3.79 -8.85
C ILE A 112 8.10 3.80 -8.30
N VAL A 113 7.19 3.13 -8.97
CA VAL A 113 5.86 2.80 -8.47
C VAL A 113 5.82 1.31 -8.17
N SER A 114 5.52 0.96 -6.94
CA SER A 114 5.38 -0.44 -6.51
C SER A 114 4.11 -0.60 -5.67
N ASN A 115 3.59 -1.79 -5.61
CA ASN A 115 2.47 -2.10 -4.73
C ASN A 115 2.69 -3.39 -3.96
N THR A 116 2.08 -3.45 -2.81
CA THR A 116 2.00 -4.61 -1.93
C THR A 116 0.53 -4.81 -1.56
N ASP A 117 0.25 -5.82 -0.75
CA ASP A 117 -1.11 -6.07 -0.25
C ASP A 117 -1.68 -4.92 0.58
N ASN A 118 -0.81 -4.10 1.17
CA ASN A 118 -1.18 -3.09 2.16
C ASN A 118 -1.12 -1.66 1.62
N TYR A 119 -0.36 -1.39 0.56
CA TYR A 119 -0.20 -0.04 0.02
C TYR A 119 0.34 -0.01 -1.41
N VAL A 120 0.11 1.09 -2.10
CA VAL A 120 0.92 1.51 -3.25
C VAL A 120 2.00 2.45 -2.74
N LYS A 121 3.25 2.26 -3.18
CA LYS A 121 4.37 3.14 -2.87
C LYS A 121 4.92 3.77 -4.14
N ILE A 122 5.07 5.08 -4.11
CA ILE A 122 5.72 5.88 -5.15
C ILE A 122 6.99 6.45 -4.52
N MET A 123 8.14 6.07 -5.04
CA MET A 123 9.43 6.56 -4.59
C MET A 123 10.01 7.53 -5.61
N PHE A 124 10.45 8.67 -5.15
CA PHE A 124 11.14 9.70 -5.93
C PHE A 124 12.55 9.91 -5.37
N ARG A 125 13.55 9.96 -6.23
CA ARG A 125 14.89 10.42 -5.85
C ARG A 125 14.88 11.89 -5.55
N ASP A 126 15.78 12.29 -4.64
CA ASP A 126 15.95 13.69 -4.22
C ASP A 126 16.24 14.63 -5.41
N ASP A 127 17.18 14.23 -6.26
CA ASP A 127 17.63 15.02 -7.41
C ASP A 127 16.50 15.27 -8.44
N MET A 128 15.48 14.40 -8.49
CA MET A 128 14.27 14.62 -9.27
C MET A 128 13.32 15.63 -8.63
N MET A 129 13.33 15.72 -7.32
CA MET A 129 12.33 16.45 -6.54
C MET A 129 12.77 17.84 -6.12
N PHE A 130 14.06 18.02 -5.78
CA PHE A 130 14.56 19.22 -5.12
C PHE A 130 15.86 19.69 -5.75
N GLU A 131 16.08 21.01 -5.74
CA GLU A 131 17.40 21.55 -5.93
C GLU A 131 18.31 21.23 -4.73
N THR A 132 19.62 21.26 -4.93
CA THR A 132 20.60 20.99 -3.87
C THR A 132 20.35 21.89 -2.65
N ASN A 133 20.28 21.29 -1.47
CA ASN A 133 19.98 21.96 -0.20
C ASN A 133 18.60 22.65 -0.12
N SER A 134 17.70 22.37 -1.04
CA SER A 134 16.32 22.87 -1.01
C SER A 134 15.37 21.91 -0.30
N GLU A 135 14.40 22.47 0.41
CA GLU A 135 13.24 21.77 0.95
C GLU A 135 11.98 21.92 0.07
N ASN A 136 12.05 22.83 -0.93
CA ASN A 136 10.93 23.09 -1.83
C ASN A 136 11.06 22.26 -3.10
N PRO A 137 10.01 21.52 -3.49
CA PRO A 137 9.98 20.79 -4.73
C PRO A 137 10.13 21.71 -5.95
N THR A 138 10.83 21.23 -6.97
CA THR A 138 10.96 21.94 -8.24
C THR A 138 9.61 22.00 -8.97
N TYR A 139 9.49 22.86 -9.98
CA TYR A 139 8.32 22.92 -10.85
C TYR A 139 8.06 21.58 -11.54
N ALA A 140 9.11 20.89 -11.99
CA ALA A 140 9.01 19.56 -12.60
C ALA A 140 8.46 18.51 -11.63
N ALA A 141 8.91 18.52 -10.36
CA ALA A 141 8.38 17.70 -9.29
C ALA A 141 6.89 17.99 -9.04
N GLY A 142 6.51 19.26 -8.95
CA GLY A 142 5.12 19.70 -8.81
C GLY A 142 4.22 19.15 -9.91
N THR A 143 4.69 19.14 -11.16
CA THR A 143 3.96 18.54 -12.29
C THR A 143 3.75 17.04 -12.12
N LYS A 144 4.75 16.29 -11.62
CA LYS A 144 4.61 14.85 -11.33
C LYS A 144 3.62 14.59 -10.18
N ILE A 145 3.69 15.41 -9.13
CA ILE A 145 2.76 15.34 -8.00
C ILE A 145 1.32 15.61 -8.48
N ALA A 146 1.10 16.61 -9.34
CA ALA A 146 -0.22 16.91 -9.90
C ALA A 146 -0.81 15.73 -10.70
N LYS A 147 0.02 14.92 -11.36
CA LYS A 147 -0.44 13.69 -12.03
C LYS A 147 -0.93 12.63 -11.04
N ILE A 148 -0.26 12.49 -9.89
CA ILE A 148 -0.72 11.59 -8.82
C ILE A 148 -2.06 12.08 -8.27
N THR A 149 -2.23 13.38 -8.06
CA THR A 149 -3.47 13.92 -7.50
C THR A 149 -4.67 13.72 -8.43
N SER A 150 -4.48 13.74 -9.75
CA SER A 150 -5.54 13.41 -10.70
C SER A 150 -6.02 11.95 -10.58
N VAL A 151 -5.14 11.05 -10.18
CA VAL A 151 -5.53 9.66 -9.85
C VAL A 151 -6.22 9.62 -8.48
N LEU A 152 -5.69 10.30 -7.46
CA LEU A 152 -6.27 10.33 -6.12
C LEU A 152 -7.73 10.83 -6.10
N GLN A 153 -8.11 11.74 -7.00
CA GLN A 153 -9.51 12.19 -7.15
C GLN A 153 -10.49 11.05 -7.43
N LYS A 154 -10.04 9.96 -8.08
CA LYS A 154 -10.84 8.76 -8.34
C LYS A 154 -10.92 7.83 -7.12
N TYR A 155 -10.04 8.01 -6.14
CA TYR A 155 -9.89 7.17 -4.96
C TYR A 155 -9.96 8.02 -3.66
N PRO A 156 -11.09 8.69 -3.39
CA PRO A 156 -11.18 9.71 -2.32
C PRO A 156 -10.97 9.14 -0.91
N ASN A 157 -11.17 7.84 -0.71
CA ASN A 157 -10.99 7.18 0.59
C ASN A 157 -9.54 6.71 0.84
N THR A 158 -8.65 6.82 -0.16
CA THR A 158 -7.23 6.49 0.01
C THR A 158 -6.57 7.45 0.99
N LEU A 159 -5.85 6.90 1.97
CA LEU A 159 -5.01 7.69 2.87
C LEU A 159 -3.64 7.88 2.23
N VAL A 160 -3.10 9.08 2.32
CA VAL A 160 -1.82 9.44 1.71
C VAL A 160 -0.81 9.76 2.80
N GLN A 161 0.32 9.04 2.83
CA GLN A 161 1.44 9.35 3.69
C GLN A 161 2.65 9.76 2.83
N VAL A 162 3.21 10.93 3.11
CA VAL A 162 4.44 11.41 2.47
C VAL A 162 5.59 11.28 3.46
N VAL A 163 6.68 10.66 3.03
CA VAL A 163 7.83 10.37 3.89
C VAL A 163 9.11 10.88 3.26
N GLY A 164 9.85 11.71 3.98
CA GLY A 164 11.15 12.21 3.56
C GLY A 164 12.29 11.43 4.21
N HIS A 165 13.34 11.16 3.43
CA HIS A 165 14.57 10.53 3.89
C HIS A 165 15.79 11.31 3.44
N THR A 166 16.87 11.24 4.22
CA THR A 166 18.17 11.85 3.92
C THR A 166 19.27 10.80 3.86
N ASP A 167 20.45 11.21 3.45
CA ASP A 167 21.68 10.47 3.75
C ASP A 167 22.22 10.85 5.14
N SER A 168 23.30 10.18 5.57
CA SER A 168 23.86 10.36 6.91
C SER A 168 24.79 11.59 7.08
N ARG A 169 24.92 12.45 6.08
CA ARG A 169 25.74 13.67 6.20
C ARG A 169 25.03 14.72 7.05
N GLY A 170 25.76 15.27 8.03
CA GLY A 170 25.22 16.23 9.00
C GLY A 170 24.65 15.59 10.25
N THR A 171 24.00 16.39 11.10
CA THR A 171 23.42 15.91 12.35
C THR A 171 22.05 15.27 12.13
N HIS A 172 21.68 14.34 13.00
CA HIS A 172 20.35 13.71 12.97
C HIS A 172 19.23 14.76 13.07
N ALA A 173 19.36 15.73 13.97
CA ALA A 173 18.35 16.79 14.16
C ALA A 173 18.17 17.66 12.90
N TYR A 174 19.26 18.03 12.23
CA TYR A 174 19.19 18.75 10.96
C TYR A 174 18.46 17.92 9.88
N ASN A 175 18.86 16.66 9.71
CA ASN A 175 18.29 15.75 8.72
C ASN A 175 16.83 15.42 9.02
N LEU A 176 16.45 15.31 10.30
CA LEU A 176 15.05 15.12 10.69
C LEU A 176 14.22 16.33 10.24
N THR A 177 14.66 17.55 10.57
CA THR A 177 13.97 18.77 10.15
C THR A 177 13.90 18.90 8.62
N LEU A 178 14.98 18.62 7.90
CA LEU A 178 15.01 18.67 6.44
C LEU A 178 14.04 17.68 5.82
N SER A 179 14.06 16.42 6.28
CA SER A 179 13.18 15.36 5.77
C SER A 179 11.70 15.64 6.07
N GLU A 180 11.38 16.20 7.25
CA GLU A 180 10.03 16.66 7.59
C GLU A 180 9.54 17.76 6.68
N LYS A 181 10.34 18.80 6.46
CA LYS A 181 9.98 19.93 5.59
C LYS A 181 9.76 19.47 4.15
N ARG A 182 10.62 18.62 3.62
CA ARG A 182 10.47 18.03 2.28
C ARG A 182 9.17 17.23 2.14
N ALA A 183 8.89 16.36 3.08
CA ALA A 183 7.64 15.61 3.12
C ALA A 183 6.42 16.52 3.22
N THR A 184 6.46 17.52 4.09
CA THR A 184 5.37 18.48 4.28
C THR A 184 5.13 19.31 3.03
N ASN A 185 6.17 19.80 2.37
CA ASN A 185 6.02 20.59 1.14
C ASN A 185 5.42 19.78 -0.01
N VAL A 186 5.81 18.51 -0.16
CA VAL A 186 5.17 17.59 -1.12
C VAL A 186 3.70 17.35 -0.73
N GLY A 187 3.41 17.09 0.55
CA GLY A 187 2.04 16.93 1.05
C GLY A 187 1.17 18.16 0.82
N ASN A 188 1.73 19.36 1.00
CA ASN A 188 1.04 20.62 0.74
C ASN A 188 0.69 20.81 -0.74
N ILE A 189 1.56 20.40 -1.66
CA ILE A 189 1.25 20.42 -3.10
C ILE A 189 0.07 19.47 -3.38
N ILE A 190 0.07 18.26 -2.85
CA ILE A 190 -1.05 17.32 -3.01
C ILE A 190 -2.35 17.96 -2.48
N ASN A 191 -2.31 18.51 -1.28
CA ASN A 191 -3.48 19.12 -0.64
C ASN A 191 -4.01 20.35 -1.39
N SER A 192 -3.12 21.15 -1.97
CA SER A 192 -3.49 22.38 -2.72
C SER A 192 -4.28 22.09 -4.00
N THR A 193 -4.28 20.85 -4.49
CA THR A 193 -5.07 20.45 -5.66
C THR A 193 -6.55 20.18 -5.35
N GLY A 194 -6.96 20.28 -4.07
CA GLY A 194 -8.35 20.09 -3.65
C GLY A 194 -8.79 18.63 -3.58
N VAL A 195 -7.87 17.66 -3.49
CA VAL A 195 -8.22 16.26 -3.21
C VAL A 195 -8.87 16.10 -1.83
N GLN A 196 -9.79 15.15 -1.72
CA GLN A 196 -10.50 14.88 -0.46
C GLN A 196 -9.75 13.89 0.45
N ASN A 197 -8.62 13.38 -0.03
CA ASN A 197 -7.81 12.39 0.66
C ASN A 197 -7.23 12.96 1.96
N GLN A 198 -7.21 12.16 3.01
CA GLN A 198 -6.47 12.49 4.22
C GLN A 198 -4.96 12.36 3.94
N ILE A 199 -4.20 13.44 4.18
CA ILE A 199 -2.76 13.51 3.89
C ILE A 199 -2.00 13.76 5.19
N PHE A 200 -0.94 13.00 5.43
CA PHE A 200 -0.03 13.21 6.53
C PHE A 200 1.42 13.05 6.07
N SER A 201 2.31 13.83 6.66
CA SER A 201 3.72 13.92 6.29
C SER A 201 4.61 13.55 7.46
N ARG A 202 5.76 12.92 7.19
CA ARG A 202 6.74 12.54 8.20
C ARG A 202 8.16 12.59 7.64
N GLY A 203 9.11 13.05 8.46
CA GLY A 203 10.54 12.89 8.22
C GLY A 203 11.09 11.69 8.96
N CYS A 204 11.95 10.90 8.32
CA CYS A 204 12.66 9.79 8.93
C CYS A 204 14.17 10.03 9.04
N SER A 205 14.67 11.27 8.83
CA SER A 205 16.11 11.52 8.83
C SER A 205 16.84 10.49 7.96
N PHE A 206 17.94 9.93 8.43
CA PHE A 206 18.69 8.82 7.83
C PHE A 206 18.46 7.47 8.54
N ASP A 207 17.36 7.33 9.29
CA ASP A 207 17.11 6.15 10.13
C ASP A 207 16.68 4.91 9.34
N LYS A 208 16.23 5.10 8.09
CA LYS A 208 15.79 4.04 7.19
C LYS A 208 16.56 4.05 5.86
N PRO A 209 17.87 3.79 5.90
CA PRO A 209 18.66 3.72 4.68
C PRO A 209 18.29 2.47 3.87
N ILE A 210 18.20 2.62 2.54
CA ILE A 210 18.04 1.48 1.63
C ILE A 210 19.38 0.97 1.09
N ALA A 211 20.44 1.76 1.24
CA ALA A 211 21.81 1.39 0.93
C ALA A 211 22.75 1.89 2.04
N ALA A 212 23.92 1.26 2.19
CA ALA A 212 24.91 1.71 3.16
C ALA A 212 25.39 3.14 2.85
N ASN A 213 25.45 4.03 3.86
CA ASN A 213 25.90 5.43 3.70
C ASN A 213 27.44 5.55 3.59
N THR A 214 28.07 4.75 2.72
CA THR A 214 29.52 4.63 2.59
C THR A 214 30.10 5.21 1.29
N SER A 215 29.25 5.52 0.33
CA SER A 215 29.62 6.16 -0.94
C SER A 215 28.59 7.18 -1.37
N ASP A 216 28.98 8.17 -2.18
CA ASP A 216 28.07 9.20 -2.70
C ASP A 216 26.92 8.57 -3.51
N ALA A 217 27.19 7.52 -4.27
CA ALA A 217 26.17 6.78 -5.01
C ALA A 217 25.13 6.18 -4.07
N ASN A 218 25.55 5.49 -3.02
CA ASN A 218 24.65 4.91 -2.03
C ASN A 218 23.90 5.97 -1.23
N MET A 219 24.57 7.07 -0.87
CA MET A 219 23.94 8.22 -0.22
C MET A 219 22.85 8.82 -1.11
N GLY A 220 23.08 8.90 -2.43
CA GLY A 220 22.09 9.31 -3.42
C GLY A 220 20.84 8.43 -3.38
N LEU A 221 21.00 7.12 -3.20
CA LEU A 221 19.87 6.18 -3.07
C LEU A 221 19.04 6.45 -1.80
N ASN A 222 19.68 6.87 -0.72
CA ASN A 222 19.01 7.13 0.56
C ASN A 222 18.23 8.45 0.55
N ARG A 223 18.71 9.48 -0.18
CA ARG A 223 17.98 10.74 -0.36
C ARG A 223 16.77 10.52 -1.27
N ARG A 224 15.60 10.49 -0.68
CA ARG A 224 14.36 10.20 -1.41
C ARG A 224 13.13 10.72 -0.69
N VAL A 225 12.03 10.84 -1.42
CA VAL A 225 10.68 10.98 -0.88
C VAL A 225 9.85 9.78 -1.32
N GLU A 226 9.11 9.22 -0.41
CA GLU A 226 8.17 8.14 -0.65
C GLU A 226 6.75 8.63 -0.39
N VAL A 227 5.82 8.32 -1.30
CA VAL A 227 4.40 8.57 -1.13
C VAL A 227 3.70 7.23 -1.05
N TYR A 228 3.09 6.97 0.09
CA TYR A 228 2.33 5.75 0.34
C TYR A 228 0.83 6.04 0.20
N LEU A 229 0.13 5.16 -0.49
CA LEU A 229 -1.31 5.20 -0.66
C LEU A 229 -1.89 3.97 0.03
N TYR A 230 -2.69 4.18 1.08
CA TYR A 230 -3.28 3.10 1.87
C TYR A 230 -4.78 3.00 1.63
N PRO A 231 -5.34 1.79 1.53
CA PRO A 231 -6.77 1.60 1.34
C PRO A 231 -7.61 1.95 2.58
N ASN A 232 -6.99 1.91 3.76
CA ASN A 232 -7.65 2.13 5.05
C ASN A 232 -6.63 2.38 6.16
N GLN A 233 -7.12 2.77 7.35
CA GLN A 233 -6.29 3.09 8.52
C GLN A 233 -5.50 1.89 9.06
N GLN A 234 -6.03 0.67 8.93
CA GLN A 234 -5.39 -0.55 9.45
C GLN A 234 -4.15 -0.94 8.64
N SER A 235 -4.09 -0.51 7.39
CA SER A 235 -2.95 -0.76 6.49
C SER A 235 -1.79 0.22 6.71
N VAL A 236 -1.99 1.31 7.47
CA VAL A 236 -0.96 2.32 7.70
C VAL A 236 0.17 1.75 8.55
N ILE A 237 1.39 1.86 8.06
CA ILE A 237 2.60 1.38 8.74
C ILE A 237 3.43 2.54 9.30
N ASP A 238 4.20 2.28 10.36
CA ASP A 238 5.20 3.23 10.84
C ASP A 238 6.49 3.07 10.02
N VAL A 239 6.61 3.90 8.99
CA VAL A 239 7.70 3.84 8.00
C VAL A 239 9.07 4.28 8.53
N CYS A 240 9.14 4.93 9.70
CA CYS A 240 10.38 5.36 10.34
C CYS A 240 10.89 4.37 11.42
N ARG A 241 10.20 3.25 11.68
CA ARG A 241 10.58 2.21 12.65
C ARG A 241 11.06 0.93 12.02
#